data_b0bad5d158ebd52eb88c4fcd38002a71
#
_entry.id   b0bad5d158ebd52eb88c4fcd38002a71
#
_cell.length_a   1.000
_cell.length_b   1.000
_cell.length_c   1.000
_cell.angle_alpha   90.00
_cell.angle_beta   90.00
_cell.angle_gamma   90.00
#
_symmetry.space_group_name_H-M   'P 1'
#
loop_
_entity.id
_entity.type
_entity.pdbx_description
1 polymer ?
#
loop_
_entity_poly.entity_id
_entity_poly.type
_entity_poly.pdbx_seq_one_letter_code
_entity_poly.pdbx_strand_id
1 'polypeptide(L)'
;MLKRRLLNNPGAFQQIFMEEGMQAVAWEFQQDELSLEFTETLWKLLLRDDEMSKILLRFVWDIPLKFKRRLIRALDKHLSGRYPMFQGLSQNWPGENHIPPYIRPAEERTTDFDLVNQGYLGYMGLGYSFREIELLVWLEVLRDKQCEDRPCEIGLIREGQTENEGGCPVKIHIPEMLRLIGEGRFQDAFELMQSANPLPNVTGRVCPQEIQCQGVCTSIDPIEIGQIEWFLPESQVLREKNLNLDSESNFQDPWIAAEKPPVAVIGSGPAGLINAFLLLDAG
;
A
#
# COMPACT_ATOMS: atom_id res chain seq x y z
N MET A 1 -26.24 -2.88 21.24
CA MET A 1 -27.32 -3.34 20.30
C MET A 1 -26.81 -3.38 18.86
N LEU A 2 -26.07 -2.41 18.39
CA LEU A 2 -25.47 -2.33 17.03
C LEU A 2 -24.61 -3.56 16.70
N LYS A 3 -23.71 -3.99 17.60
CA LYS A 3 -22.80 -5.14 17.42
C LYS A 3 -23.51 -6.45 17.02
N ARG A 4 -24.66 -6.77 17.61
CA ARG A 4 -25.44 -7.99 17.29
C ARG A 4 -26.12 -7.93 15.93
N ARG A 5 -26.56 -6.75 15.49
CA ARG A 5 -27.15 -6.53 14.16
C ARG A 5 -26.08 -6.58 13.07
N LEU A 6 -24.90 -6.01 13.34
CA LEU A 6 -23.79 -5.92 12.41
C LEU A 6 -23.17 -7.28 12.05
N LEU A 7 -23.17 -8.23 12.99
CA LEU A 7 -22.55 -9.55 12.79
C LEU A 7 -23.50 -10.58 12.15
N ASN A 8 -24.83 -10.37 12.21
CA ASN A 8 -25.82 -11.40 11.85
C ASN A 8 -26.52 -11.19 10.50
N ASN A 9 -26.36 -10.05 9.81
CA ASN A 9 -26.99 -9.84 8.51
C ASN A 9 -26.18 -8.91 7.60
N PRO A 10 -25.30 -9.45 6.75
CA PRO A 10 -24.42 -8.66 5.87
C PRO A 10 -25.15 -7.76 4.87
N GLY A 11 -26.34 -8.15 4.38
CA GLY A 11 -27.09 -7.38 3.39
C GLY A 11 -27.86 -6.18 3.97
N ALA A 12 -28.43 -6.34 5.18
CA ALA A 12 -29.05 -5.23 5.90
C ALA A 12 -28.00 -4.29 6.51
N PHE A 13 -26.76 -4.76 6.63
CA PHE A 13 -25.64 -4.03 7.18
C PHE A 13 -25.22 -2.82 6.33
N GLN A 14 -25.17 -2.98 5.01
CA GLN A 14 -24.81 -1.87 4.11
C GLN A 14 -25.76 -0.68 4.28
N GLN A 15 -27.04 -0.93 4.40
CA GLN A 15 -28.06 0.12 4.53
C GLN A 15 -28.07 0.76 5.94
N ILE A 16 -28.01 -0.05 6.99
CA ILE A 16 -27.94 0.43 8.38
C ILE A 16 -26.62 1.15 8.66
N PHE A 17 -25.52 0.68 8.08
CA PHE A 17 -24.23 1.31 8.27
C PHE A 17 -24.11 2.63 7.50
N MET A 18 -24.69 2.74 6.32
CA MET A 18 -24.71 4.01 5.58
C MET A 18 -25.51 5.09 6.29
N GLU A 19 -26.55 4.73 7.06
CA GLU A 19 -27.42 5.71 7.71
C GLU A 19 -27.07 5.90 9.21
N GLU A 20 -26.84 4.83 9.95
CA GLU A 20 -26.61 4.87 11.41
C GLU A 20 -25.17 4.51 11.81
N GLY A 21 -24.52 3.64 11.05
CA GLY A 21 -23.20 3.09 11.41
C GLY A 21 -22.06 4.08 11.18
N MET A 22 -22.09 4.84 10.09
CA MET A 22 -21.09 5.89 9.85
C MET A 22 -21.17 7.00 10.88
N GLN A 23 -22.39 7.35 11.34
CA GLN A 23 -22.56 8.29 12.42
C GLN A 23 -22.01 7.74 13.74
N ALA A 24 -22.24 6.45 14.03
CA ALA A 24 -21.70 5.80 15.21
C ALA A 24 -20.16 5.72 15.18
N VAL A 25 -19.58 5.37 14.03
CA VAL A 25 -18.12 5.38 13.84
C VAL A 25 -17.57 6.79 13.99
N ALA A 26 -18.19 7.78 13.35
CA ALA A 26 -17.79 9.18 13.45
C ALA A 26 -17.88 9.70 14.90
N TRP A 27 -18.90 9.28 15.65
CA TRP A 27 -19.05 9.61 17.05
C TRP A 27 -17.94 9.01 17.93
N GLU A 28 -17.59 7.73 17.72
CA GLU A 28 -16.50 7.06 18.43
C GLU A 28 -15.16 7.78 18.17
N PHE A 29 -14.87 8.18 16.93
CA PHE A 29 -13.68 8.95 16.61
C PHE A 29 -13.64 10.36 17.24
N GLN A 30 -14.77 10.88 17.72
CA GLN A 30 -14.82 12.14 18.46
C GLN A 30 -14.46 11.97 19.94
N GLN A 31 -14.51 10.76 20.50
CA GLN A 31 -14.09 10.51 21.87
C GLN A 31 -12.58 10.74 22.03
N ASP A 32 -12.13 11.03 23.24
CA ASP A 32 -10.71 11.26 23.51
C ASP A 32 -9.85 9.99 23.30
N GLU A 33 -10.43 8.83 23.63
CA GLU A 33 -9.82 7.52 23.38
C GLU A 33 -10.84 6.58 22.75
N LEU A 34 -10.35 5.74 21.81
CA LEU A 34 -11.17 4.65 21.26
C LEU A 34 -11.16 3.46 22.24
N SER A 35 -12.32 2.89 22.49
CA SER A 35 -12.44 1.72 23.36
C SER A 35 -11.82 0.47 22.74
N LEU A 36 -11.42 -0.50 23.57
CA LEU A 36 -10.95 -1.82 23.10
C LEU A 36 -12.00 -2.47 22.19
N GLU A 37 -13.26 -2.50 22.62
CA GLU A 37 -14.35 -3.13 21.87
C GLU A 37 -14.54 -2.50 20.48
N PHE A 38 -14.49 -1.18 20.40
CA PHE A 38 -14.60 -0.48 19.12
C PHE A 38 -13.37 -0.77 18.24
N THR A 39 -12.15 -0.67 18.79
CA THR A 39 -10.89 -0.90 18.05
C THR A 39 -10.83 -2.30 17.46
N GLU A 40 -11.16 -3.34 18.27
CA GLU A 40 -11.21 -4.72 17.78
C GLU A 40 -12.28 -4.92 16.72
N THR A 41 -13.45 -4.30 16.89
CA THR A 41 -14.56 -4.42 15.93
C THR A 41 -14.19 -3.77 14.62
N LEU A 42 -13.64 -2.55 14.67
CA LEU A 42 -13.16 -1.83 13.47
C LEU A 42 -12.09 -2.65 12.74
N TRP A 43 -11.08 -3.15 13.47
CA TRP A 43 -10.02 -3.97 12.87
C TRP A 43 -10.56 -5.25 12.21
N LYS A 44 -11.47 -5.96 12.86
CA LYS A 44 -12.15 -7.13 12.29
C LYS A 44 -12.95 -6.81 11.02
N LEU A 45 -13.56 -5.63 10.96
CA LEU A 45 -14.29 -5.18 9.76
C LEU A 45 -13.34 -4.84 8.62
N LEU A 46 -12.22 -4.18 8.90
CA LEU A 46 -11.19 -3.87 7.91
C LEU A 46 -10.57 -5.14 7.31
N LEU A 47 -10.44 -6.20 8.11
CA LEU A 47 -9.90 -7.51 7.67
C LEU A 47 -10.82 -8.27 6.71
N ARG A 48 -12.09 -7.92 6.56
CA ARG A 48 -13.07 -8.70 5.77
C ARG A 48 -12.86 -8.64 4.26
N ASP A 49 -12.19 -7.62 3.75
CA ASP A 49 -11.99 -7.37 2.31
C ASP A 49 -13.29 -7.36 1.49
N ASP A 50 -14.34 -6.77 2.05
CA ASP A 50 -15.64 -6.59 1.41
C ASP A 50 -15.93 -5.09 1.17
N GLU A 51 -17.05 -4.78 0.53
CA GLU A 51 -17.46 -3.39 0.26
C GLU A 51 -17.52 -2.53 1.53
N MET A 52 -17.82 -3.15 2.68
CA MET A 52 -17.84 -2.44 3.95
C MET A 52 -16.43 -2.04 4.39
N SER A 53 -15.46 -2.93 4.24
CA SER A 53 -14.07 -2.60 4.57
C SER A 53 -13.54 -1.47 3.69
N LYS A 54 -13.87 -1.44 2.40
CA LYS A 54 -13.49 -0.34 1.48
C LYS A 54 -14.09 1.01 1.91
N ILE A 55 -15.37 1.02 2.28
CA ILE A 55 -16.03 2.23 2.80
C ILE A 55 -15.34 2.73 4.08
N LEU A 56 -14.97 1.83 4.99
CA LEU A 56 -14.27 2.17 6.23
C LEU A 56 -12.85 2.69 5.97
N LEU A 57 -12.10 2.06 5.06
CA LEU A 57 -10.75 2.51 4.68
C LEU A 57 -10.81 3.95 4.14
N ARG A 58 -11.73 4.20 3.19
CA ARG A 58 -11.95 5.53 2.64
C ARG A 58 -12.37 6.55 3.71
N PHE A 59 -13.30 6.18 4.58
CA PHE A 59 -13.72 7.04 5.67
C PHE A 59 -12.54 7.44 6.58
N VAL A 60 -11.70 6.47 6.97
CA VAL A 60 -10.52 6.73 7.81
C VAL A 60 -9.48 7.54 7.04
N TRP A 61 -9.36 7.35 5.73
CA TRP A 61 -8.50 8.18 4.88
C TRP A 61 -8.92 9.66 4.90
N ASP A 62 -10.21 9.93 4.82
CA ASP A 62 -10.77 11.28 4.71
C ASP A 62 -10.85 12.03 6.07
N ILE A 63 -10.77 11.32 7.21
CA ILE A 63 -10.85 12.01 8.50
C ILE A 63 -9.58 12.81 8.83
N PRO A 64 -9.71 13.92 9.58
CA PRO A 64 -8.57 14.72 10.01
C PRO A 64 -7.51 13.92 10.77
N LEU A 65 -6.24 14.30 10.60
CA LEU A 65 -5.06 13.63 11.18
C LEU A 65 -5.18 13.38 12.70
N LYS A 66 -5.82 14.29 13.44
CA LYS A 66 -6.06 14.12 14.89
C LYS A 66 -6.85 12.85 15.23
N PHE A 67 -7.78 12.43 14.36
CA PHE A 67 -8.56 11.23 14.54
C PHE A 67 -7.79 9.97 14.10
N LYS A 68 -7.00 10.08 13.01
CA LYS A 68 -6.05 9.02 12.62
C LYS A 68 -5.08 8.71 13.77
N ARG A 69 -4.56 9.73 14.47
CA ARG A 69 -3.73 9.55 15.68
C ARG A 69 -4.44 8.79 16.79
N ARG A 70 -5.75 8.95 16.96
CA ARG A 70 -6.52 8.20 17.95
C ARG A 70 -6.60 6.73 17.58
N LEU A 71 -6.82 6.42 16.30
CA LEU A 71 -6.80 5.05 15.80
C LEU A 71 -5.44 4.39 16.05
N ILE A 72 -4.35 5.04 15.67
CA ILE A 72 -3.00 4.51 15.86
C ILE A 72 -2.70 4.25 17.34
N ARG A 73 -3.08 5.17 18.24
CA ARG A 73 -2.96 4.96 19.69
C ARG A 73 -3.77 3.77 20.19
N ALA A 74 -4.97 3.59 19.66
CA ALA A 74 -5.83 2.47 20.04
C ALA A 74 -5.27 1.13 19.52
N LEU A 75 -4.73 1.08 18.29
CA LEU A 75 -4.05 -0.10 17.75
C LEU A 75 -2.83 -0.48 18.62
N ASP A 76 -1.97 0.49 18.94
CA ASP A 76 -0.84 0.30 19.83
C ASP A 76 -1.29 -0.22 21.22
N LYS A 77 -2.24 0.45 21.85
CA LYS A 77 -2.74 0.11 23.19
C LYS A 77 -3.44 -1.24 23.27
N HIS A 78 -4.23 -1.58 22.27
CA HIS A 78 -5.19 -2.70 22.36
C HIS A 78 -4.80 -3.92 21.53
N LEU A 79 -4.03 -3.75 20.46
CA LEU A 79 -3.73 -4.81 19.51
C LEU A 79 -2.25 -5.18 19.41
N SER A 80 -1.33 -4.46 20.09
CA SER A 80 0.12 -4.73 20.04
C SER A 80 0.49 -6.12 20.57
N GLY A 81 -0.32 -6.69 21.48
CA GLY A 81 -0.13 -8.06 21.94
C GLY A 81 -0.33 -9.13 20.86
N ARG A 82 -1.20 -8.87 19.86
CA ARG A 82 -1.42 -9.73 18.70
C ARG A 82 -0.55 -9.34 17.51
N TYR A 83 -0.29 -8.06 17.35
CA TYR A 83 0.47 -7.47 16.25
C TYR A 83 1.66 -6.69 16.83
N PRO A 84 2.80 -7.36 17.12
CA PRO A 84 3.96 -6.75 17.76
C PRO A 84 4.48 -5.48 17.08
N MET A 85 4.27 -5.34 15.75
CA MET A 85 4.63 -4.15 14.99
C MET A 85 3.84 -2.89 15.39
N PHE A 86 2.72 -3.05 16.11
CA PHE A 86 1.98 -1.89 16.64
C PHE A 86 2.57 -1.36 17.94
N GLN A 87 3.46 -2.13 18.59
CA GLN A 87 4.06 -1.71 19.83
C GLN A 87 4.91 -0.46 19.64
N GLY A 88 4.55 0.60 20.34
CA GLY A 88 5.22 1.88 20.25
C GLY A 88 4.89 2.71 18.99
N LEU A 89 4.05 2.21 18.09
CA LEU A 89 3.68 2.91 16.84
C LEU A 89 3.05 4.28 17.10
N SER A 90 2.37 4.46 18.25
CA SER A 90 1.73 5.72 18.60
C SER A 90 2.72 6.81 19.08
N GLN A 91 3.94 6.43 19.42
CA GLN A 91 4.98 7.38 19.78
C GLN A 91 5.40 8.14 18.52
N ASN A 92 5.33 9.47 18.58
CA ASN A 92 5.73 10.35 17.48
C ASN A 92 4.99 10.17 16.13
N TRP A 93 3.95 9.30 16.05
CA TRP A 93 3.17 9.19 14.82
C TRP A 93 2.42 10.51 14.50
N PRO A 94 2.39 11.00 13.28
CA PRO A 94 2.85 10.41 12.01
C PRO A 94 4.32 10.72 11.67
N GLY A 95 5.14 11.16 12.61
CA GLY A 95 6.54 11.49 12.38
C GLY A 95 7.42 10.25 12.22
N GLU A 96 8.27 9.98 13.22
CA GLU A 96 9.37 9.01 13.14
C GLU A 96 8.96 7.51 13.15
N ASN A 97 7.71 7.19 13.52
CA ASN A 97 7.25 5.80 13.60
C ASN A 97 6.45 5.40 12.37
N HIS A 98 7.01 4.55 11.55
CA HIS A 98 6.37 3.94 10.38
C HIS A 98 6.24 2.43 10.55
N ILE A 99 5.44 1.78 9.70
CA ILE A 99 5.41 0.33 9.59
C ILE A 99 6.65 -0.11 8.80
N PRO A 100 7.66 -0.74 9.45
CA PRO A 100 8.88 -1.11 8.73
C PRO A 100 8.62 -2.27 7.77
N PRO A 101 9.40 -2.40 6.67
CA PRO A 101 9.46 -3.64 5.91
C PRO A 101 10.05 -4.76 6.78
N TYR A 102 9.71 -6.01 6.46
CA TYR A 102 10.28 -7.15 7.16
C TYR A 102 11.74 -7.34 6.78
N ILE A 103 12.61 -7.30 7.78
CA ILE A 103 14.05 -7.56 7.65
C ILE A 103 14.34 -8.88 8.36
N ARG A 104 14.88 -9.86 7.65
CA ARG A 104 15.25 -11.16 8.23
C ARG A 104 16.22 -11.00 9.40
N PRO A 105 16.03 -11.71 10.53
CA PRO A 105 16.97 -11.73 11.65
C PRO A 105 18.38 -12.14 11.21
N ALA A 106 19.40 -11.63 11.90
CA ALA A 106 20.80 -11.90 11.53
C ALA A 106 21.15 -13.40 11.56
N GLU A 107 20.54 -14.15 12.47
CA GLU A 107 20.74 -15.58 12.64
C GLU A 107 20.27 -16.38 11.42
N GLU A 108 19.21 -15.92 10.75
CA GLU A 108 18.65 -16.58 9.57
C GLU A 108 19.46 -16.32 8.30
N ARG A 109 20.23 -15.21 8.26
CA ARG A 109 20.96 -14.78 7.05
C ARG A 109 22.20 -15.61 6.75
N THR A 110 22.63 -16.46 7.66
CA THR A 110 23.84 -17.27 7.53
C THR A 110 23.60 -18.64 6.88
N THR A 111 22.34 -19.01 6.66
CA THR A 111 21.95 -20.36 6.22
C THR A 111 21.66 -20.45 4.72
N ASP A 112 21.41 -19.32 4.05
CA ASP A 112 21.00 -19.26 2.65
C ASP A 112 21.39 -17.91 2.01
N PHE A 113 20.98 -17.71 0.74
CA PHE A 113 21.17 -16.48 -0.04
C PHE A 113 19.85 -15.72 -0.28
N ASP A 114 18.81 -15.97 0.51
CA ASP A 114 17.54 -15.28 0.40
C ASP A 114 17.68 -13.80 0.75
N LEU A 115 16.76 -12.98 0.23
CA LEU A 115 16.75 -11.54 0.45
C LEU A 115 16.71 -11.21 1.95
N VAL A 116 17.57 -10.31 2.37
CA VAL A 116 17.62 -9.78 3.75
C VAL A 116 16.40 -8.91 4.02
N ASN A 117 16.12 -7.94 3.14
CA ASN A 117 14.89 -7.18 3.14
C ASN A 117 13.86 -7.93 2.28
N GLN A 118 12.78 -8.38 2.88
CA GLN A 118 11.69 -9.10 2.21
C GLN A 118 10.45 -8.22 2.01
N GLY A 119 10.57 -6.92 2.24
CA GLY A 119 9.47 -5.99 2.08
C GLY A 119 8.30 -6.29 3.03
N TYR A 120 7.15 -5.75 2.73
CA TYR A 120 5.95 -6.01 3.53
C TYR A 120 5.48 -7.47 3.44
N LEU A 121 5.63 -8.13 2.29
CA LEU A 121 5.20 -9.53 2.13
C LEU A 121 6.02 -10.52 2.97
N GLY A 122 7.20 -10.15 3.43
CA GLY A 122 7.99 -10.95 4.38
C GLY A 122 7.24 -11.29 5.66
N TYR A 123 6.27 -10.48 6.07
CA TYR A 123 5.42 -10.78 7.23
C TYR A 123 4.55 -12.02 7.06
N MET A 124 4.31 -12.50 5.84
CA MET A 124 3.61 -13.78 5.61
C MET A 124 4.36 -14.95 6.27
N GLY A 125 5.70 -14.92 6.24
CA GLY A 125 6.54 -15.91 6.93
C GLY A 125 6.35 -15.96 8.45
N LEU A 126 5.83 -14.88 9.03
CA LEU A 126 5.48 -14.79 10.46
C LEU A 126 4.01 -15.15 10.74
N GLY A 127 3.27 -15.62 9.72
CA GLY A 127 1.87 -16.05 9.86
C GLY A 127 0.83 -14.95 9.67
N TYR A 128 1.21 -13.77 9.18
CA TYR A 128 0.24 -12.73 8.81
C TYR A 128 -0.46 -13.11 7.51
N SER A 129 -1.77 -12.95 7.48
CA SER A 129 -2.55 -13.09 6.24
C SER A 129 -2.22 -11.96 5.26
N PHE A 130 -2.44 -12.22 3.98
CA PHE A 130 -2.26 -11.22 2.93
C PHE A 130 -3.06 -9.93 3.23
N ARG A 131 -4.31 -10.07 3.69
CA ARG A 131 -5.15 -8.92 4.05
C ARG A 131 -4.59 -8.11 5.23
N GLU A 132 -4.03 -8.78 6.23
CA GLU A 132 -3.35 -8.07 7.33
C GLU A 132 -2.18 -7.24 6.81
N ILE A 133 -1.42 -7.75 5.84
CA ILE A 133 -0.29 -7.03 5.23
C ILE A 133 -0.78 -5.82 4.41
N GLU A 134 -1.86 -5.95 3.63
CA GLU A 134 -2.47 -4.80 2.96
C GLU A 134 -2.85 -3.70 3.94
N LEU A 135 -3.40 -4.06 5.09
CA LEU A 135 -3.73 -3.10 6.13
C LEU A 135 -2.50 -2.47 6.79
N LEU A 136 -1.37 -3.17 6.85
CA LEU A 136 -0.10 -2.57 7.30
C LEU A 136 0.39 -1.51 6.31
N VAL A 137 0.35 -1.80 5.01
CA VAL A 137 0.68 -0.82 3.95
C VAL A 137 -0.29 0.36 3.98
N TRP A 138 -1.57 0.12 4.18
CA TRP A 138 -2.56 1.16 4.34
C TRP A 138 -2.28 2.06 5.56
N LEU A 139 -1.90 1.48 6.71
CA LEU A 139 -1.52 2.26 7.90
C LEU A 139 -0.28 3.13 7.64
N GLU A 140 0.70 2.64 6.87
CA GLU A 140 1.86 3.44 6.45
C GLU A 140 1.39 4.64 5.61
N VAL A 141 0.51 4.40 4.64
CA VAL A 141 -0.03 5.45 3.77
C VAL A 141 -0.86 6.49 4.53
N LEU A 142 -1.53 6.13 5.64
CA LEU A 142 -2.27 7.10 6.47
C LEU A 142 -1.40 8.24 7.03
N ARG A 143 -0.07 8.11 6.98
CA ARG A 143 0.90 9.16 7.38
C ARG A 143 1.02 10.26 6.33
N ASP A 144 0.53 10.04 5.10
CA ASP A 144 0.62 11.02 4.03
C ASP A 144 -0.06 12.34 4.41
N LYS A 145 0.65 13.45 4.15
CA LYS A 145 0.17 14.81 4.41
C LYS A 145 -0.76 15.34 3.34
N GLN A 146 -0.90 14.63 2.21
CA GLN A 146 -1.70 15.06 1.06
C GLN A 146 -1.26 16.44 0.55
N CYS A 147 0.04 16.57 0.28
CA CYS A 147 0.63 17.84 -0.15
C CYS A 147 0.06 18.32 -1.50
N GLU A 148 -0.39 19.57 -1.59
CA GLU A 148 -0.95 20.15 -2.82
C GLU A 148 0.11 20.30 -3.93
N ASP A 149 1.35 20.64 -3.58
CA ASP A 149 2.48 20.88 -4.48
C ASP A 149 3.18 19.59 -4.95
N ARG A 150 2.78 18.44 -4.43
CA ARG A 150 3.22 17.09 -4.86
C ARG A 150 4.74 16.95 -5.08
N PRO A 151 5.58 17.29 -4.11
CA PRO A 151 7.04 17.33 -4.32
C PRO A 151 7.64 15.98 -4.66
N CYS A 152 7.09 14.89 -4.13
CA CYS A 152 7.54 13.52 -4.40
C CYS A 152 7.34 13.08 -5.86
N GLU A 153 6.37 13.66 -6.57
CA GLU A 153 6.10 13.40 -7.98
C GLU A 153 6.95 14.29 -8.90
N ILE A 154 6.94 15.61 -8.66
CA ILE A 154 7.51 16.59 -9.61
C ILE A 154 8.84 17.20 -9.16
N GLY A 155 9.24 16.94 -7.91
CA GLY A 155 10.37 17.62 -7.27
C GLY A 155 10.04 19.04 -6.83
N LEU A 156 10.92 19.61 -5.99
CA LEU A 156 10.88 21.02 -5.61
C LEU A 156 12.15 21.72 -6.11
N ILE A 157 11.96 22.89 -6.73
CA ILE A 157 13.09 23.80 -7.03
C ILE A 157 13.52 24.42 -5.70
N ARG A 158 14.75 24.16 -5.27
CA ARG A 158 15.33 24.80 -4.09
C ARG A 158 15.90 26.17 -4.48
N GLU A 159 15.92 27.10 -3.53
CA GLU A 159 16.49 28.42 -3.74
C GLU A 159 17.96 28.32 -4.22
N GLY A 160 18.27 28.91 -5.37
CA GLY A 160 19.58 28.84 -6.00
C GLY A 160 19.78 27.68 -7.00
N GLN A 161 18.79 26.85 -7.26
CA GLN A 161 18.81 25.79 -8.27
C GLN A 161 18.00 26.20 -9.51
N THR A 162 18.48 25.82 -10.67
CA THR A 162 17.84 26.11 -11.97
C THR A 162 17.00 24.94 -12.49
N GLU A 163 17.17 23.74 -11.91
CA GLU A 163 16.48 22.50 -12.29
C GLU A 163 15.87 21.83 -11.08
N ASN A 164 14.80 21.06 -11.28
CA ASN A 164 14.18 20.23 -10.24
C ASN A 164 15.15 19.09 -9.90
N GLU A 165 15.74 19.15 -8.74
CA GLU A 165 16.48 18.04 -8.16
C GLU A 165 15.59 17.30 -7.19
N GLY A 166 15.39 15.98 -7.40
CA GLY A 166 14.54 15.12 -6.60
C GLY A 166 13.19 14.86 -7.24
N GLY A 167 12.28 14.26 -6.48
CA GLY A 167 11.03 13.73 -6.98
C GLY A 167 11.21 12.44 -7.79
N CYS A 168 10.12 11.91 -8.35
CA CYS A 168 10.15 10.70 -9.16
C CYS A 168 10.65 10.99 -10.58
N PRO A 169 11.75 10.39 -11.06
CA PRO A 169 12.30 10.68 -12.38
C PRO A 169 11.39 10.20 -13.54
N VAL A 170 10.57 9.17 -13.30
CA VAL A 170 9.58 8.69 -14.27
C VAL A 170 8.18 9.28 -14.01
N LYS A 171 8.06 10.17 -13.03
CA LYS A 171 6.84 10.91 -12.71
C LYS A 171 5.64 10.03 -12.40
N ILE A 172 5.85 8.99 -11.58
CA ILE A 172 4.73 8.26 -10.98
C ILE A 172 3.85 9.27 -10.23
N HIS A 173 2.54 9.22 -10.43
CA HIS A 173 1.58 10.03 -9.68
C HIS A 173 1.49 9.57 -8.22
N ILE A 174 2.59 9.72 -7.46
CA ILE A 174 2.74 9.19 -6.10
C ILE A 174 1.60 9.65 -5.16
N PRO A 175 1.21 10.93 -5.08
CA PRO A 175 0.11 11.34 -4.20
C PRO A 175 -1.21 10.65 -4.56
N GLU A 176 -1.49 10.47 -5.85
CA GLU A 176 -2.70 9.77 -6.30
C GLU A 176 -2.62 8.27 -6.01
N MET A 177 -1.46 7.65 -6.19
CA MET A 177 -1.21 6.26 -5.79
C MET A 177 -1.47 6.06 -4.29
N LEU A 178 -0.94 6.95 -3.43
CA LEU A 178 -1.16 6.89 -1.99
C LEU A 178 -2.64 7.12 -1.64
N ARG A 179 -3.33 8.03 -2.33
CA ARG A 179 -4.76 8.24 -2.16
C ARG A 179 -5.57 6.98 -2.47
N LEU A 180 -5.27 6.31 -3.59
CA LEU A 180 -5.94 5.07 -3.99
C LEU A 180 -5.72 3.95 -2.95
N ILE A 181 -4.50 3.79 -2.44
CA ILE A 181 -4.22 2.84 -1.35
C ILE A 181 -4.99 3.25 -0.09
N GLY A 182 -5.00 4.54 0.26
CA GLY A 182 -5.74 5.08 1.40
C GLY A 182 -7.24 4.78 1.34
N GLU A 183 -7.82 4.74 0.14
CA GLU A 183 -9.19 4.34 -0.13
C GLU A 183 -9.38 2.80 -0.22
N GLY A 184 -8.33 2.00 -0.06
CA GLY A 184 -8.38 0.54 -0.19
C GLY A 184 -8.40 0.03 -1.63
N ARG A 185 -8.07 0.87 -2.61
CA ARG A 185 -8.08 0.59 -4.05
C ARG A 185 -6.68 0.18 -4.54
N PHE A 186 -6.16 -0.90 -4.01
CA PHE A 186 -4.78 -1.35 -4.30
C PHE A 186 -4.55 -1.71 -5.77
N GLN A 187 -5.56 -2.29 -6.43
CA GLN A 187 -5.49 -2.61 -7.86
C GLN A 187 -5.34 -1.34 -8.70
N ASP A 188 -6.17 -0.34 -8.45
CA ASP A 188 -6.13 0.92 -9.20
C ASP A 188 -4.81 1.68 -8.94
N ALA A 189 -4.27 1.58 -7.72
CA ALA A 189 -2.96 2.13 -7.37
C ALA A 189 -1.83 1.46 -8.15
N PHE A 190 -1.88 0.13 -8.31
CA PHE A 190 -0.94 -0.61 -9.12
C PHE A 190 -1.02 -0.21 -10.60
N GLU A 191 -2.20 -0.18 -11.19
CA GLU A 191 -2.41 0.20 -12.59
C GLU A 191 -1.92 1.62 -12.88
N LEU A 192 -2.22 2.57 -11.97
CA LEU A 192 -1.71 3.93 -12.06
C LEU A 192 -0.18 3.98 -12.04
N MET A 193 0.44 3.28 -11.11
CA MET A 193 1.91 3.20 -11.00
C MET A 193 2.52 2.56 -12.25
N GLN A 194 1.96 1.44 -12.70
CA GLN A 194 2.47 0.69 -13.85
C GLN A 194 2.39 1.50 -15.15
N SER A 195 1.41 2.38 -15.28
CA SER A 195 1.28 3.26 -16.45
C SER A 195 2.48 4.21 -16.64
N ALA A 196 3.15 4.60 -15.55
CA ALA A 196 4.33 5.46 -15.58
C ALA A 196 5.64 4.66 -15.44
N ASN A 197 5.60 3.54 -14.73
CA ASN A 197 6.76 2.69 -14.43
C ASN A 197 6.47 1.22 -14.75
N PRO A 198 6.95 0.70 -15.89
CA PRO A 198 6.68 -0.68 -16.30
C PRO A 198 7.48 -1.73 -15.52
N LEU A 199 8.46 -1.35 -14.70
CA LEU A 199 9.31 -2.27 -13.92
C LEU A 199 9.29 -1.96 -12.41
N PRO A 200 8.13 -1.84 -11.75
CA PRO A 200 8.05 -1.42 -10.36
C PRO A 200 8.72 -2.41 -9.39
N ASN A 201 8.71 -3.71 -9.69
CA ASN A 201 9.42 -4.73 -8.90
C ASN A 201 10.93 -4.53 -8.84
N VAL A 202 11.51 -3.89 -9.86
CA VAL A 202 12.95 -3.59 -9.91
C VAL A 202 13.20 -2.25 -9.23
N THR A 203 12.49 -1.22 -9.66
CA THR A 203 12.73 0.15 -9.19
C THR A 203 12.40 0.33 -7.72
N GLY A 204 11.37 -0.31 -7.19
CA GLY A 204 11.06 -0.31 -5.76
C GLY A 204 12.20 -0.86 -4.86
N ARG A 205 13.13 -1.64 -5.45
CA ARG A 205 14.29 -2.21 -4.73
C ARG A 205 15.61 -1.47 -4.96
N VAL A 206 15.76 -0.78 -6.10
CA VAL A 206 17.06 -0.23 -6.52
C VAL A 206 17.07 1.28 -6.72
N CYS A 207 15.92 1.94 -6.80
CA CYS A 207 15.85 3.39 -6.83
C CYS A 207 16.42 4.00 -5.55
N PRO A 208 17.26 5.02 -5.63
CA PRO A 208 17.73 5.76 -4.46
C PRO A 208 16.66 6.76 -4.00
N GLN A 209 15.52 6.25 -3.46
CA GLN A 209 14.37 7.07 -3.08
C GLN A 209 14.72 8.15 -2.07
N GLU A 210 15.70 7.91 -1.20
CA GLU A 210 16.20 8.84 -0.18
C GLU A 210 16.76 10.14 -0.75
N ILE A 211 17.17 10.15 -2.00
CA ILE A 211 17.62 11.36 -2.72
C ILE A 211 16.65 11.79 -3.83
N GLN A 212 15.59 11.04 -4.06
CA GLN A 212 14.55 11.29 -5.06
C GLN A 212 13.22 11.65 -4.41
N CYS A 213 12.19 10.79 -4.53
CA CYS A 213 10.85 11.06 -4.01
C CYS A 213 10.79 11.24 -2.49
N GLN A 214 11.56 10.48 -1.72
CA GLN A 214 11.66 10.65 -0.27
C GLN A 214 12.48 11.88 0.09
N GLY A 215 13.56 12.16 -0.66
CA GLY A 215 14.46 13.28 -0.40
C GLY A 215 13.81 14.66 -0.49
N VAL A 216 12.72 14.78 -1.24
CA VAL A 216 11.93 16.03 -1.35
C VAL A 216 10.64 16.00 -0.54
N CYS A 217 10.37 14.93 0.18
CA CYS A 217 9.17 14.81 1.01
C CYS A 217 9.16 15.86 2.11
N THR A 218 8.00 16.50 2.33
CA THR A 218 7.81 17.49 3.38
C THR A 218 7.50 16.90 4.75
N SER A 219 7.39 15.58 4.84
CA SER A 219 7.29 14.86 6.12
C SER A 219 8.66 14.78 6.80
N ILE A 220 8.66 14.80 8.14
CA ILE A 220 9.89 14.63 8.93
C ILE A 220 10.50 13.25 8.66
N ASP A 221 9.64 12.24 8.58
CA ASP A 221 9.97 10.87 8.21
C ASP A 221 9.14 10.53 6.96
N PRO A 222 9.78 10.43 5.78
CA PRO A 222 9.09 10.18 4.52
C PRO A 222 8.35 8.83 4.52
N ILE A 223 7.29 8.75 3.71
CA ILE A 223 6.59 7.49 3.46
C ILE A 223 7.52 6.55 2.69
N GLU A 224 7.47 5.27 3.01
CA GLU A 224 8.26 4.20 2.39
C GLU A 224 7.79 3.88 0.95
N ILE A 225 7.93 4.88 0.06
CA ILE A 225 7.45 4.80 -1.33
C ILE A 225 8.03 3.59 -2.04
N GLY A 226 9.34 3.31 -1.91
CA GLY A 226 9.97 2.18 -2.56
C GLY A 226 9.43 0.83 -2.09
N GLN A 227 9.14 0.69 -0.80
CA GLN A 227 8.54 -0.53 -0.26
C GLN A 227 7.10 -0.71 -0.74
N ILE A 228 6.34 0.39 -0.88
CA ILE A 228 4.99 0.38 -1.45
C ILE A 228 5.05 0.04 -2.94
N GLU A 229 5.96 0.65 -3.69
CA GLU A 229 6.21 0.38 -5.10
C GLU A 229 6.57 -1.09 -5.35
N TRP A 230 7.37 -1.69 -4.48
CA TRP A 230 7.66 -3.12 -4.52
C TRP A 230 6.46 -3.98 -4.14
N PHE A 231 5.72 -3.61 -3.10
CA PHE A 231 4.57 -4.36 -2.61
C PHE A 231 3.44 -4.50 -3.65
N LEU A 232 3.11 -3.43 -4.35
CA LEU A 232 1.94 -3.39 -5.25
C LEU A 232 1.97 -4.49 -6.33
N PRO A 233 3.03 -4.65 -7.16
CA PRO A 233 3.04 -5.69 -8.19
C PRO A 233 3.10 -7.10 -7.61
N GLU A 234 3.83 -7.33 -6.51
CA GLU A 234 3.85 -8.64 -5.86
C GLU A 234 2.49 -9.01 -5.28
N SER A 235 1.75 -8.02 -4.77
CA SER A 235 0.39 -8.21 -4.27
C SER A 235 -0.57 -8.64 -5.37
N GLN A 236 -0.43 -8.15 -6.61
CA GLN A 236 -1.25 -8.58 -7.74
C GLN A 236 -1.00 -10.05 -8.09
N VAL A 237 0.25 -10.46 -8.17
CA VAL A 237 0.60 -11.86 -8.43
C VAL A 237 -0.03 -12.81 -7.40
N LEU A 238 -0.05 -12.41 -6.13
CA LEU A 238 -0.69 -13.20 -5.07
C LEU A 238 -2.22 -13.22 -5.19
N ARG A 239 -2.84 -12.08 -5.56
CA ARG A 239 -4.29 -12.02 -5.82
C ARG A 239 -4.69 -12.92 -6.99
N GLU A 240 -3.97 -12.85 -8.09
CA GLU A 240 -4.21 -13.69 -9.27
C GLU A 240 -4.06 -15.17 -8.96
N LYS A 241 -3.02 -15.57 -8.22
CA LYS A 241 -2.84 -16.96 -7.78
C LYS A 241 -3.97 -17.45 -6.89
N ASN A 242 -4.48 -16.61 -5.99
CA ASN A 242 -5.60 -16.94 -5.12
C ASN A 242 -6.94 -17.02 -5.87
N LEU A 243 -7.10 -16.26 -6.95
CA LEU A 243 -8.30 -16.28 -7.80
C LEU A 243 -8.28 -17.42 -8.85
N ASN A 244 -7.08 -17.82 -9.29
CA ASN A 244 -6.87 -18.77 -10.40
C ASN A 244 -6.25 -20.08 -9.92
N LEU A 245 -6.75 -20.65 -8.84
CA LEU A 245 -6.27 -21.95 -8.32
C LEU A 245 -6.35 -23.10 -9.34
N ASP A 246 -7.05 -22.92 -10.50
CA ASP A 246 -7.26 -23.95 -11.51
C ASP A 246 -7.03 -23.50 -12.98
N SER A 247 -6.54 -22.29 -13.24
CA SER A 247 -6.24 -21.89 -14.62
C SER A 247 -4.77 -22.20 -14.95
N GLU A 248 -4.52 -23.32 -15.60
CA GLU A 248 -3.35 -23.45 -16.45
C GLU A 248 -3.30 -22.22 -17.37
N SER A 249 -2.23 -21.44 -17.27
CA SER A 249 -2.03 -20.30 -18.17
C SER A 249 -2.05 -20.87 -19.59
N ASN A 250 -3.13 -20.62 -20.33
CA ASN A 250 -3.16 -20.77 -21.78
C ASN A 250 -2.20 -19.73 -22.36
N PHE A 251 -0.90 -20.02 -22.27
CA PHE A 251 0.11 -19.28 -23.01
C PHE A 251 -0.16 -19.58 -24.50
N GLN A 252 -0.98 -18.78 -25.14
CA GLN A 252 -1.07 -18.77 -26.59
C GLN A 252 0.23 -18.22 -27.11
N ASP A 253 0.92 -19.00 -27.93
CA ASP A 253 2.13 -18.56 -28.62
C ASP A 253 1.81 -17.29 -29.41
N PRO A 254 2.35 -16.12 -29.06
CA PRO A 254 2.02 -14.86 -29.72
C PRO A 254 2.40 -14.85 -31.21
N TRP A 255 3.22 -15.79 -31.67
CA TRP A 255 3.64 -15.92 -33.06
C TRP A 255 2.53 -16.46 -33.97
N ILE A 256 1.49 -17.10 -33.44
CA ILE A 256 0.44 -17.76 -34.26
C ILE A 256 -0.70 -16.80 -34.63
N ALA A 257 -0.85 -15.67 -33.93
CA ALA A 257 -2.00 -14.76 -34.08
C ALA A 257 -1.67 -13.37 -34.65
N ALA A 258 -0.41 -13.06 -34.96
CA ALA A 258 -0.02 -11.69 -35.27
C ALA A 258 -0.21 -11.35 -36.75
N GLU A 259 -1.22 -10.55 -37.07
CA GLU A 259 -1.32 -9.77 -38.34
C GLU A 259 -0.27 -8.64 -38.42
N LYS A 260 0.47 -8.38 -37.33
CA LYS A 260 1.48 -7.32 -37.24
C LYS A 260 2.88 -7.86 -37.58
N PRO A 261 3.76 -7.04 -38.17
CA PRO A 261 5.11 -7.48 -38.50
C PRO A 261 5.89 -7.82 -37.21
N PRO A 262 6.70 -8.90 -37.22
CA PRO A 262 7.49 -9.29 -36.05
C PRO A 262 8.54 -8.24 -35.74
N VAL A 263 8.73 -7.93 -34.46
CA VAL A 263 9.76 -7.02 -33.94
C VAL A 263 10.77 -7.81 -33.13
N ALA A 264 12.04 -7.68 -33.44
CA ALA A 264 13.13 -8.28 -32.65
C ALA A 264 13.71 -7.26 -31.66
N VAL A 265 13.72 -7.62 -30.38
CA VAL A 265 14.42 -6.85 -29.35
C VAL A 265 15.76 -7.50 -29.05
N ILE A 266 16.85 -6.76 -29.31
CA ILE A 266 18.22 -7.25 -29.09
C ILE A 266 18.74 -6.68 -27.78
N GLY A 267 19.04 -7.55 -26.83
CA GLY A 267 19.56 -7.22 -25.50
C GLY A 267 18.52 -7.43 -24.39
N SER A 268 19.00 -8.01 -23.27
CA SER A 268 18.22 -8.33 -22.08
C SER A 268 18.42 -7.37 -20.91
N GLY A 269 19.01 -6.20 -21.19
CA GLY A 269 19.13 -5.12 -20.20
C GLY A 269 17.80 -4.41 -19.97
N PRO A 270 17.72 -3.49 -18.99
CA PRO A 270 16.49 -2.80 -18.63
C PRO A 270 15.76 -2.17 -19.84
N ALA A 271 16.49 -1.53 -20.74
CA ALA A 271 15.93 -0.91 -21.94
C ALA A 271 15.30 -1.96 -22.89
N GLY A 272 15.96 -3.10 -23.10
CA GLY A 272 15.43 -4.19 -23.94
C GLY A 272 14.17 -4.80 -23.31
N LEU A 273 14.18 -5.06 -22.01
CA LEU A 273 13.02 -5.61 -21.30
C LEU A 273 11.82 -4.66 -21.34
N ILE A 274 12.03 -3.35 -21.11
CA ILE A 274 10.95 -2.35 -21.18
C ILE A 274 10.39 -2.28 -22.61
N ASN A 275 11.24 -2.24 -23.64
CA ASN A 275 10.77 -2.22 -25.03
C ASN A 275 9.96 -3.49 -25.37
N ALA A 276 10.43 -4.67 -24.96
CA ALA A 276 9.69 -5.91 -25.16
C ALA A 276 8.33 -5.89 -24.47
N PHE A 277 8.26 -5.41 -23.21
CA PHE A 277 7.01 -5.26 -22.46
C PHE A 277 6.04 -4.31 -23.18
N LEU A 278 6.48 -3.10 -23.56
CA LEU A 278 5.64 -2.12 -24.22
C LEU A 278 5.16 -2.59 -25.59
N LEU A 279 5.97 -3.35 -26.33
CA LEU A 279 5.57 -3.94 -27.60
C LEU A 279 4.52 -5.03 -27.42
N LEU A 280 4.62 -5.85 -26.38
CA LEU A 280 3.62 -6.88 -26.04
C LEU A 280 2.28 -6.25 -25.63
N ASP A 281 2.33 -5.16 -24.84
CA ASP A 281 1.15 -4.43 -24.41
C ASP A 281 0.44 -3.73 -25.57
N ALA A 282 1.19 -3.28 -26.57
CA ALA A 282 0.65 -2.67 -27.79
C ALA A 282 0.09 -3.69 -28.81
N GLY A 283 0.26 -5.01 -28.58
CA GLY A 283 -0.25 -6.12 -29.41
C GLY A 283 0.61 -6.39 -30.62
#